data_dd21d12cc3fbd6c184b607470a0a2bde
#
_entry.id   dd21d12cc3fbd6c184b607470a0a2bde
#
_cell.length_a   1.000
_cell.length_b   1.000
_cell.length_c   1.000
_cell.angle_alpha   90.00
_cell.angle_beta   90.00
_cell.angle_gamma   90.00
#
_symmetry.space_group_name_H-M   'P 1'
#
loop_
_entity.id
_entity.type
_entity.pdbx_description
1 polymer ?
#
loop_
_entity_poly.entity_id
_entity_poly.type
_entity_poly.pdbx_seq_one_letter_code
_entity_poly.pdbx_strand_id
1 'polypeptide(L)'
;VGYAHLSMRNIAKEIGYSATSIYLHFESKDDLIHALIDEGVDVLFRELSQADLASSSYEQRLEAMCRAYVRFGLERSEYYGIMYVLHPEYIKRYPVDKYRKARRNLEIMAQAVQDGIEAGVFRKVEPMLAANLAWAQLHGIVTLLSSERVDKRIDPNVLVDAGCRHVVSGLFSPERLAGRHAS
;
A
#
# COMPACT_ATOMS: atom_id res chain seq x y z
N VAL A 1 -5.25 18.43 13.45
CA VAL A 1 -5.77 17.99 14.76
C VAL A 1 -5.44 16.51 14.91
N GLY A 2 -4.62 16.15 15.92
CA GLY A 2 -4.18 14.74 16.09
C GLY A 2 -5.35 13.83 16.50
N TYR A 3 -5.22 12.54 16.22
CA TYR A 3 -6.22 11.51 16.51
C TYR A 3 -6.71 11.51 17.99
N ALA A 4 -5.86 11.88 18.94
CA ALA A 4 -6.21 11.99 20.36
C ALA A 4 -7.36 12.98 20.64
N HIS A 5 -7.52 13.99 19.80
CA HIS A 5 -8.56 15.01 19.91
C HIS A 5 -9.78 14.73 19.03
N LEU A 6 -9.78 13.65 18.26
CA LEU A 6 -10.89 13.26 17.42
C LEU A 6 -12.01 12.65 18.26
N SER A 7 -13.21 13.23 18.20
CA SER A 7 -14.41 12.73 18.85
C SER A 7 -15.56 12.60 17.85
N MET A 8 -16.51 11.68 18.10
CA MET A 8 -17.69 11.50 17.23
C MET A 8 -18.48 12.80 17.07
N ARG A 9 -18.54 13.63 18.12
CA ARG A 9 -19.21 14.95 18.06
C ARG A 9 -18.47 15.93 17.15
N ASN A 10 -17.14 15.96 17.21
CA ASN A 10 -16.33 16.84 16.36
C ASN A 10 -16.42 16.41 14.90
N ILE A 11 -16.39 15.10 14.63
CA ILE A 11 -16.58 14.55 13.29
C ILE A 11 -17.96 14.96 12.76
N ALA A 12 -19.02 14.72 13.52
CA ALA A 12 -20.38 15.09 13.14
C ALA A 12 -20.49 16.57 12.75
N LYS A 13 -19.97 17.44 13.60
CA LYS A 13 -19.96 18.90 13.37
C LYS A 13 -19.25 19.27 12.08
N GLU A 14 -18.10 18.67 11.82
CA GLU A 14 -17.26 18.96 10.64
C GLU A 14 -17.95 18.57 9.33
N ILE A 15 -18.65 17.43 9.32
CA ILE A 15 -19.37 16.93 8.13
C ILE A 15 -20.82 17.43 8.05
N GLY A 16 -21.25 18.33 8.95
CA GLY A 16 -22.60 18.92 8.93
C GLY A 16 -23.73 18.00 9.40
N TYR A 17 -23.42 16.96 10.19
CA TYR A 17 -24.40 16.01 10.74
C TYR A 17 -24.55 16.17 12.25
N SER A 18 -25.65 15.61 12.81
CA SER A 18 -25.80 15.47 14.27
C SER A 18 -24.94 14.30 14.78
N ALA A 19 -24.46 14.41 16.03
CA ALA A 19 -23.79 13.29 16.68
C ALA A 19 -24.69 12.05 16.72
N THR A 20 -25.99 12.22 16.95
CA THR A 20 -26.99 11.14 16.94
C THR A 20 -27.00 10.41 15.60
N SER A 21 -26.94 11.15 14.48
CA SER A 21 -26.91 10.55 13.14
C SER A 21 -25.70 9.64 12.93
N ILE A 22 -24.52 10.02 13.40
CA ILE A 22 -23.32 9.19 13.29
C ILE A 22 -23.45 7.93 14.16
N TYR A 23 -23.97 8.05 15.38
CA TYR A 23 -24.17 6.91 16.28
C TYR A 23 -25.21 5.89 15.78
N LEU A 24 -26.07 6.25 14.80
CA LEU A 24 -26.93 5.30 14.11
C LEU A 24 -26.17 4.33 13.20
N HIS A 25 -24.96 4.71 12.77
CA HIS A 25 -24.15 3.93 11.82
C HIS A 25 -22.90 3.32 12.45
N PHE A 26 -22.34 3.94 13.49
CA PHE A 26 -21.10 3.53 14.13
C PHE A 26 -21.26 3.56 15.63
N GLU A 27 -21.02 2.44 16.29
CA GLU A 27 -21.15 2.32 17.75
C GLU A 27 -20.08 3.11 18.51
N SER A 28 -18.93 3.32 17.90
CA SER A 28 -17.79 3.99 18.50
C SER A 28 -16.90 4.67 17.46
N LYS A 29 -15.95 5.49 17.94
CA LYS A 29 -14.90 6.06 17.12
C LYS A 29 -14.02 4.96 16.47
N ASP A 30 -13.73 3.90 17.20
CA ASP A 30 -12.93 2.79 16.68
C ASP A 30 -13.66 2.05 15.57
N ASP A 31 -14.97 1.87 15.69
CA ASP A 31 -15.80 1.25 14.66
C ASP A 31 -15.79 2.08 13.37
N LEU A 32 -15.95 3.38 13.47
CA LEU A 32 -15.80 4.31 12.33
C LEU A 32 -14.41 4.20 11.69
N ILE A 33 -13.34 4.19 12.49
CA ILE A 33 -11.97 4.07 11.98
C ILE A 33 -11.74 2.72 11.31
N HIS A 34 -12.26 1.63 11.89
CA HIS A 34 -12.17 0.31 11.27
C HIS A 34 -12.91 0.25 9.93
N ALA A 35 -14.05 0.95 9.80
CA ALA A 35 -14.76 1.05 8.53
C ALA A 35 -13.94 1.83 7.48
N LEU A 36 -13.26 2.91 7.86
CA LEU A 36 -12.37 3.65 6.98
C LEU A 36 -11.13 2.83 6.57
N ILE A 37 -10.57 2.02 7.48
CA ILE A 37 -9.48 1.09 7.14
C ILE A 37 -9.98 0.07 6.12
N ASP A 38 -11.15 -0.52 6.32
CA ASP A 38 -11.75 -1.48 5.40
C ASP A 38 -11.96 -0.89 4.00
N GLU A 39 -12.43 0.35 3.93
CA GLU A 39 -12.60 1.07 2.66
C GLU A 39 -11.26 1.33 1.98
N GLY A 40 -10.26 1.82 2.72
CA GLY A 40 -8.91 2.04 2.20
C GLY A 40 -8.27 0.75 1.68
N VAL A 41 -8.44 -0.38 2.39
CA VAL A 41 -8.00 -1.71 1.95
C VAL A 41 -8.65 -2.11 0.63
N ASP A 42 -9.96 -1.88 0.46
CA ASP A 42 -10.69 -2.20 -0.77
C ASP A 42 -10.28 -1.28 -1.94
N VAL A 43 -10.05 0.00 -1.67
CA VAL A 43 -9.55 0.93 -2.69
C VAL A 43 -8.19 0.47 -3.20
N LEU A 44 -7.25 0.20 -2.30
CA LEU A 44 -5.92 -0.28 -2.65
C LEU A 44 -5.98 -1.59 -3.43
N PHE A 45 -6.81 -2.55 -2.99
CA PHE A 45 -6.97 -3.83 -3.69
C PHE A 45 -7.45 -3.64 -5.13
N ARG A 46 -8.43 -2.75 -5.35
CA ARG A 46 -8.91 -2.45 -6.71
C ARG A 46 -7.82 -1.83 -7.59
N GLU A 47 -7.03 -0.90 -7.05
CA GLU A 47 -5.94 -0.26 -7.80
C GLU A 47 -4.83 -1.25 -8.17
N LEU A 48 -4.45 -2.14 -7.24
CA LEU A 48 -3.48 -3.21 -7.49
C LEU A 48 -4.00 -4.21 -8.54
N SER A 49 -5.27 -4.63 -8.44
CA SER A 49 -5.90 -5.55 -9.39
C SER A 49 -5.98 -4.96 -10.80
N GLN A 50 -6.31 -3.68 -10.93
CA GLN A 50 -6.32 -3.00 -12.23
C GLN A 50 -4.93 -2.91 -12.84
N ALA A 51 -3.91 -2.62 -12.03
CA ALA A 51 -2.53 -2.57 -12.48
C ALA A 51 -2.01 -3.95 -12.93
N ASP A 52 -2.41 -5.02 -12.23
CA ASP A 52 -2.10 -6.41 -12.57
C ASP A 52 -2.64 -6.80 -13.95
N LEU A 53 -3.88 -6.45 -14.23
CA LEU A 53 -4.57 -6.80 -15.50
C LEU A 53 -4.11 -5.96 -16.70
N ALA A 54 -3.58 -4.77 -16.49
CA ALA A 54 -3.25 -3.80 -17.54
C ALA A 54 -1.92 -4.09 -18.27
N SER A 55 -1.11 -5.05 -17.78
CA SER A 55 0.26 -5.23 -18.25
C SER A 55 0.46 -6.59 -18.93
N SER A 56 1.29 -6.61 -19.98
CA SER A 56 1.52 -7.79 -20.84
C SER A 56 2.71 -8.65 -20.42
N SER A 57 3.62 -8.15 -19.58
CA SER A 57 4.76 -8.92 -19.07
C SER A 57 4.76 -8.99 -17.55
N TYR A 58 5.35 -10.04 -16.98
CA TYR A 58 5.43 -10.25 -15.54
C TYR A 58 6.16 -9.11 -14.81
N GLU A 59 7.20 -8.57 -15.44
CA GLU A 59 7.95 -7.43 -14.91
C GLU A 59 7.10 -6.17 -14.88
N GLN A 60 6.40 -5.87 -15.99
CA GLN A 60 5.52 -4.71 -16.08
C GLN A 60 4.34 -4.80 -15.14
N ARG A 61 3.77 -6.01 -14.98
CA ARG A 61 2.70 -6.27 -13.99
C ARG A 61 3.15 -5.87 -12.59
N LEU A 62 4.27 -6.40 -12.12
CA LEU A 62 4.76 -6.12 -10.78
C LEU A 62 5.16 -4.65 -10.62
N GLU A 63 5.83 -4.06 -11.63
CA GLU A 63 6.19 -2.64 -11.60
C GLU A 63 4.94 -1.73 -11.57
N ALA A 64 3.90 -2.03 -12.35
CA ALA A 64 2.65 -1.30 -12.34
C ALA A 64 1.94 -1.38 -10.97
N MET A 65 1.95 -2.55 -10.33
CA MET A 65 1.42 -2.72 -8.98
C MET A 65 2.23 -1.92 -7.94
N CYS A 66 3.55 -1.89 -8.04
CA CYS A 66 4.40 -1.05 -7.19
C CYS A 66 4.04 0.44 -7.33
N ARG A 67 3.87 0.91 -8.58
CA ARG A 67 3.46 2.30 -8.86
C ARG A 67 2.06 2.60 -8.33
N ALA A 68 1.11 1.67 -8.48
CA ALA A 68 -0.25 1.80 -7.96
C ALA A 68 -0.24 1.95 -6.43
N TYR A 69 0.57 1.14 -5.73
CA TYR A 69 0.74 1.27 -4.28
C TYR A 69 1.27 2.64 -3.87
N VAL A 70 2.35 3.12 -4.51
CA VAL A 70 2.94 4.43 -4.17
C VAL A 70 1.95 5.55 -4.48
N ARG A 71 1.29 5.51 -5.63
CA ARG A 71 0.25 6.49 -6.01
C ARG A 71 -0.87 6.52 -4.98
N PHE A 72 -1.42 5.36 -4.57
CA PHE A 72 -2.41 5.27 -3.51
C PHE A 72 -1.93 5.98 -2.24
N GLY A 73 -0.71 5.70 -1.79
CA GLY A 73 -0.17 6.29 -0.57
C GLY A 73 -0.01 7.81 -0.62
N LEU A 74 0.37 8.36 -1.79
CA LEU A 74 0.58 9.79 -1.97
C LEU A 74 -0.73 10.55 -2.27
N GLU A 75 -1.62 10.00 -3.10
CA GLU A 75 -2.87 10.66 -3.50
C GLU A 75 -4.01 10.47 -2.49
N ARG A 76 -3.93 9.43 -1.65
CA ARG A 76 -4.92 9.10 -0.62
C ARG A 76 -4.29 9.05 0.77
N SER A 77 -3.56 10.12 1.07
CA SER A 77 -2.76 10.23 2.29
C SER A 77 -3.57 10.03 3.57
N GLU A 78 -4.86 10.41 3.59
CA GLU A 78 -5.76 10.22 4.72
C GLU A 78 -6.02 8.74 5.00
N TYR A 79 -6.38 7.95 3.97
CA TYR A 79 -6.54 6.51 4.11
C TYR A 79 -5.22 5.85 4.50
N TYR A 80 -4.13 6.23 3.82
CA TYR A 80 -2.81 5.68 4.11
C TYR A 80 -2.36 5.95 5.55
N GLY A 81 -2.60 7.17 6.04
CA GLY A 81 -2.32 7.56 7.42
C GLY A 81 -3.08 6.73 8.44
N ILE A 82 -4.38 6.51 8.20
CA ILE A 82 -5.23 5.69 9.09
C ILE A 82 -4.83 4.22 9.04
N MET A 83 -4.52 3.68 7.85
CA MET A 83 -4.18 2.26 7.66
C MET A 83 -2.82 1.88 8.24
N TYR A 84 -1.80 2.75 8.13
CA TYR A 84 -0.42 2.36 8.34
C TYR A 84 0.37 3.22 9.32
N VAL A 85 -0.05 4.46 9.57
CA VAL A 85 0.71 5.43 10.39
C VAL A 85 0.04 5.65 11.74
N LEU A 86 -1.27 5.45 11.85
CA LEU A 86 -1.98 5.60 13.10
C LEU A 86 -1.49 4.58 14.14
N HIS A 87 -1.01 5.11 15.27
CA HIS A 87 -0.41 4.27 16.30
C HIS A 87 -1.44 3.35 16.98
N PRO A 88 -1.12 2.05 17.18
CA PRO A 88 -2.05 1.07 17.79
C PRO A 88 -2.58 1.43 19.18
N GLU A 89 -1.89 2.30 19.92
CA GLU A 89 -2.34 2.78 21.23
C GLU A 89 -3.60 3.65 21.17
N TYR A 90 -3.92 4.21 19.99
CA TYR A 90 -5.04 5.13 19.83
C TYR A 90 -6.33 4.48 19.37
N ILE A 91 -6.28 3.22 18.92
CA ILE A 91 -7.46 2.47 18.48
C ILE A 91 -7.46 1.06 19.08
N LYS A 92 -8.64 0.50 19.28
CA LYS A 92 -8.76 -0.91 19.62
C LYS A 92 -8.15 -1.75 18.50
N ARG A 93 -7.58 -2.91 18.89
CA ARG A 93 -6.97 -3.83 17.94
C ARG A 93 -7.95 -4.14 16.80
N TYR A 94 -7.46 -3.97 15.58
CA TYR A 94 -8.21 -4.30 14.37
C TYR A 94 -8.65 -5.78 14.41
N PRO A 95 -9.93 -6.10 14.16
CA PRO A 95 -10.45 -7.45 14.27
C PRO A 95 -9.70 -8.47 13.39
N VAL A 96 -9.52 -9.70 13.91
CA VAL A 96 -8.71 -10.74 13.24
C VAL A 96 -9.26 -11.13 11.87
N ASP A 97 -10.59 -11.17 11.71
CA ASP A 97 -11.27 -11.43 10.44
C ASP A 97 -10.98 -10.34 9.40
N LYS A 98 -10.86 -9.11 9.82
CA LYS A 98 -10.52 -7.96 8.96
C LYS A 98 -9.06 -7.97 8.51
N TYR A 99 -8.13 -8.56 9.30
CA TYR A 99 -6.75 -8.77 8.85
C TYR A 99 -6.64 -9.65 7.61
N ARG A 100 -7.54 -10.64 7.45
CA ARG A 100 -7.59 -11.46 6.24
C ARG A 100 -7.90 -10.61 5.01
N LYS A 101 -8.78 -9.65 5.15
CA LYS A 101 -9.13 -8.70 4.07
C LYS A 101 -7.93 -7.83 3.69
N ALA A 102 -7.22 -7.26 4.66
CA ALA A 102 -6.02 -6.45 4.41
C ALA A 102 -4.88 -7.27 3.77
N ARG A 103 -4.73 -8.55 4.16
CA ARG A 103 -3.73 -9.45 3.62
C ARG A 103 -3.85 -9.68 2.11
N ARG A 104 -5.07 -9.57 1.53
CA ARG A 104 -5.28 -9.72 0.08
C ARG A 104 -4.41 -8.79 -0.76
N ASN A 105 -4.08 -7.61 -0.25
CA ASN A 105 -3.21 -6.67 -0.94
C ASN A 105 -1.77 -7.18 -1.09
N LEU A 106 -1.28 -7.98 -0.14
CA LEU A 106 0.00 -8.68 -0.25
C LEU A 106 -0.12 -9.95 -1.08
N GLU A 107 -1.23 -10.67 -0.95
CA GLU A 107 -1.47 -11.92 -1.67
C GLU A 107 -1.53 -11.72 -3.19
N ILE A 108 -2.15 -10.64 -3.68
CA ILE A 108 -2.16 -10.35 -5.12
C ILE A 108 -0.75 -10.02 -5.64
N MET A 109 0.08 -9.31 -4.87
CA MET A 109 1.48 -9.08 -5.24
C MET A 109 2.31 -10.36 -5.19
N ALA A 110 2.09 -11.20 -4.18
CA ALA A 110 2.75 -12.50 -4.07
C ALA A 110 2.39 -13.41 -5.25
N GLN A 111 1.12 -13.39 -5.69
CA GLN A 111 0.69 -14.15 -6.87
C GLN A 111 1.38 -13.66 -8.14
N ALA A 112 1.51 -12.36 -8.35
CA ALA A 112 2.25 -11.80 -9.49
C ALA A 112 3.74 -12.22 -9.48
N VAL A 113 4.36 -12.31 -8.31
CA VAL A 113 5.73 -12.85 -8.16
C VAL A 113 5.76 -14.33 -8.48
N GLN A 114 4.82 -15.13 -7.95
CA GLN A 114 4.73 -16.58 -8.22
C GLN A 114 4.59 -16.87 -9.70
N ASP A 115 3.68 -16.17 -10.40
CA ASP A 115 3.46 -16.31 -11.84
C ASP A 115 4.76 -16.03 -12.62
N GLY A 116 5.52 -15.00 -12.22
CA GLY A 116 6.81 -14.68 -12.83
C GLY A 116 7.90 -15.72 -12.56
N ILE A 117 7.89 -16.40 -11.40
CA ILE A 117 8.78 -17.51 -11.07
C ILE A 117 8.44 -18.73 -11.94
N GLU A 118 7.17 -19.08 -12.06
CA GLU A 118 6.69 -20.21 -12.87
C GLU A 118 7.02 -20.03 -14.35
N ALA A 119 6.94 -18.80 -14.84
CA ALA A 119 7.33 -18.42 -16.19
C ALA A 119 8.86 -18.34 -16.41
N GLY A 120 9.68 -18.57 -15.39
CA GLY A 120 11.14 -18.46 -15.46
C GLY A 120 11.67 -17.03 -15.62
N VAL A 121 10.83 -16.02 -15.38
CA VAL A 121 11.19 -14.59 -15.48
C VAL A 121 11.88 -14.12 -14.20
N PHE A 122 11.38 -14.56 -13.04
CA PHE A 122 11.94 -14.25 -11.73
C PHE A 122 12.71 -15.45 -11.16
N ARG A 123 13.71 -15.16 -10.33
CA ARG A 123 14.45 -16.19 -9.60
C ARG A 123 13.55 -16.85 -8.54
N LYS A 124 13.87 -18.06 -8.14
CA LYS A 124 13.15 -18.77 -7.07
C LYS A 124 13.34 -18.06 -5.73
N VAL A 125 12.24 -17.55 -5.19
CA VAL A 125 12.12 -16.94 -3.86
C VAL A 125 10.78 -17.35 -3.25
N GLU A 126 10.61 -17.16 -1.94
CA GLU A 126 9.29 -17.30 -1.33
C GLU A 126 8.43 -16.08 -1.71
N PRO A 127 7.27 -16.26 -2.39
CA PRO A 127 6.52 -15.15 -3.00
C PRO A 127 5.98 -14.16 -1.97
N MET A 128 5.48 -14.64 -0.82
CA MET A 128 4.96 -13.77 0.22
C MET A 128 6.08 -12.96 0.89
N LEU A 129 7.27 -13.53 1.05
CA LEU A 129 8.43 -12.79 1.55
C LEU A 129 8.82 -11.69 0.55
N ALA A 130 8.86 -11.99 -0.74
CA ALA A 130 9.15 -11.01 -1.78
C ALA A 130 8.13 -9.86 -1.79
N ALA A 131 6.82 -10.17 -1.68
CA ALA A 131 5.77 -9.18 -1.57
C ALA A 131 5.91 -8.29 -0.32
N ASN A 132 6.29 -8.86 0.82
CA ASN A 132 6.54 -8.09 2.04
C ASN A 132 7.78 -7.19 1.93
N LEU A 133 8.86 -7.65 1.29
CA LEU A 133 10.05 -6.82 1.04
C LEU A 133 9.73 -5.66 0.08
N ALA A 134 8.96 -5.94 -0.99
CA ALA A 134 8.46 -4.91 -1.88
C ALA A 134 7.62 -3.88 -1.11
N TRP A 135 6.67 -4.35 -0.31
CA TRP A 135 5.83 -3.50 0.52
C TRP A 135 6.67 -2.63 1.48
N ALA A 136 7.64 -3.20 2.19
CA ALA A 136 8.50 -2.44 3.11
C ALA A 136 9.28 -1.32 2.39
N GLN A 137 9.82 -1.60 1.20
CA GLN A 137 10.52 -0.60 0.39
C GLN A 137 9.58 0.51 -0.10
N LEU A 138 8.42 0.15 -0.65
CA LEU A 138 7.44 1.11 -1.17
C LEU A 138 6.81 1.95 -0.04
N HIS A 139 6.54 1.33 1.11
CA HIS A 139 6.08 2.01 2.32
C HIS A 139 7.09 3.06 2.79
N GLY A 140 8.37 2.72 2.78
CA GLY A 140 9.45 3.67 3.08
C GLY A 140 9.45 4.87 2.13
N ILE A 141 9.30 4.66 0.82
CA ILE A 141 9.22 5.72 -0.18
C ILE A 141 8.03 6.65 0.10
N VAL A 142 6.82 6.10 0.27
CA VAL A 142 5.61 6.89 0.57
C VAL A 142 5.80 7.69 1.85
N THR A 143 6.27 7.05 2.92
CA THR A 143 6.44 7.71 4.24
C THR A 143 7.46 8.85 4.17
N LEU A 144 8.59 8.65 3.50
CA LEU A 144 9.63 9.67 3.36
C LEU A 144 9.18 10.84 2.50
N LEU A 145 8.45 10.59 1.41
CA LEU A 145 7.90 11.64 0.55
C LEU A 145 6.79 12.41 1.28
N SER A 146 5.84 11.73 1.91
CA SER A 146 4.74 12.37 2.65
C SER A 146 5.20 13.20 3.85
N SER A 147 6.36 12.86 4.44
CA SER A 147 6.96 13.60 5.55
C SER A 147 8.01 14.62 5.12
N GLU A 148 8.22 14.84 3.82
CA GLU A 148 9.21 15.76 3.23
C GLU A 148 10.65 15.51 3.73
N ARG A 149 11.01 14.24 3.96
CA ARG A 149 12.34 13.84 4.48
C ARG A 149 13.31 13.36 3.41
N VAL A 150 12.89 13.36 2.14
CA VAL A 150 13.79 13.08 1.02
C VAL A 150 14.67 14.29 0.75
N ASP A 151 15.93 14.05 0.35
CA ASP A 151 16.84 15.12 -0.08
C ASP A 151 16.20 15.93 -1.23
N LYS A 152 16.11 17.24 -1.05
CA LYS A 152 15.45 18.17 -2.00
C LYS A 152 16.08 18.19 -3.40
N ARG A 153 17.29 17.64 -3.56
CA ARG A 153 17.96 17.49 -4.86
C ARG A 153 17.46 16.27 -5.65
N ILE A 154 16.71 15.37 -4.99
CA ILE A 154 16.15 14.18 -5.62
C ILE A 154 14.72 14.50 -6.06
N ASP A 155 14.45 14.39 -7.36
CA ASP A 155 13.10 14.50 -7.88
C ASP A 155 12.23 13.33 -7.33
N PRO A 156 11.06 13.61 -6.72
CA PRO A 156 10.18 12.59 -6.20
C PRO A 156 9.76 11.52 -7.23
N ASN A 157 9.51 11.93 -8.48
CA ASN A 157 9.13 10.99 -9.53
C ASN A 157 10.29 10.06 -9.90
N VAL A 158 11.50 10.59 -9.95
CA VAL A 158 12.72 9.78 -10.20
C VAL A 158 12.93 8.78 -9.06
N LEU A 159 12.69 9.17 -7.80
CA LEU A 159 12.79 8.25 -6.67
C LEU A 159 11.76 7.13 -6.75
N VAL A 160 10.50 7.47 -7.04
CA VAL A 160 9.42 6.48 -7.20
C VAL A 160 9.74 5.52 -8.34
N ASP A 161 10.13 6.04 -9.49
CA ASP A 161 10.47 5.23 -10.67
C ASP A 161 11.66 4.30 -10.40
N ALA A 162 12.71 4.79 -9.79
CA ALA A 162 13.88 4.00 -9.43
C ALA A 162 13.51 2.92 -8.40
N GLY A 163 12.71 3.27 -7.38
CA GLY A 163 12.27 2.35 -6.35
C GLY A 163 11.42 1.22 -6.88
N CYS A 164 10.44 1.51 -7.75
CA CYS A 164 9.60 0.48 -8.38
C CYS A 164 10.43 -0.46 -9.26
N ARG A 165 11.34 0.08 -10.08
CA ARG A 165 12.26 -0.75 -10.87
C ARG A 165 13.21 -1.58 -10.01
N HIS A 166 13.66 -1.05 -8.87
CA HIS A 166 14.53 -1.78 -7.95
C HIS A 166 13.84 -3.00 -7.34
N VAL A 167 12.56 -2.90 -6.97
CA VAL A 167 11.76 -4.04 -6.51
C VAL A 167 11.78 -5.15 -7.56
N VAL A 168 11.48 -4.82 -8.82
CA VAL A 168 11.42 -5.81 -9.90
C VAL A 168 12.81 -6.39 -10.22
N SER A 169 13.83 -5.54 -10.30
CA SER A 169 15.21 -5.99 -10.61
C SER A 169 15.78 -6.91 -9.54
N GLY A 170 15.42 -6.72 -8.27
CA GLY A 170 15.80 -7.60 -7.17
C GLY A 170 15.27 -9.04 -7.29
N LEU A 171 14.30 -9.26 -8.20
CA LEU A 171 13.75 -10.59 -8.48
C LEU A 171 14.37 -11.26 -9.71
N PHE A 172 15.25 -10.60 -10.47
CA PHE A 172 15.93 -11.22 -11.59
C PHE A 172 17.02 -12.20 -11.15
N SER A 173 17.27 -13.20 -11.98
CA SER A 173 18.44 -14.05 -11.80
C SER A 173 19.74 -13.29 -12.08
N PRO A 174 20.88 -13.70 -11.50
CA PRO A 174 22.18 -13.08 -11.78
C PRO A 174 22.52 -13.05 -13.27
N GLU A 175 22.19 -14.10 -14.01
CA GLU A 175 22.44 -14.21 -15.46
C GLU A 175 21.64 -13.15 -16.23
N ARG A 176 20.40 -12.91 -15.85
CA ARG A 176 19.54 -11.91 -16.49
C ARG A 176 19.96 -10.48 -16.16
N LEU A 177 20.48 -10.23 -14.96
CA LEU A 177 21.08 -8.95 -14.61
C LEU A 177 22.35 -8.68 -15.44
N ALA A 178 23.22 -9.66 -15.60
CA ALA A 178 24.44 -9.53 -16.40
C ALA A 178 24.15 -9.22 -17.89
N GLY A 179 23.13 -9.86 -18.48
CA GLY A 179 22.73 -9.63 -19.87
C GLY A 179 22.17 -8.24 -20.16
N ARG A 180 21.61 -7.55 -19.16
CA ARG A 180 21.08 -6.18 -19.31
C ARG A 180 22.14 -5.07 -19.24
N HIS A 181 23.34 -5.38 -18.75
CA HIS A 181 24.48 -4.46 -18.75
C HIS A 181 25.35 -4.57 -20.01
N ALA A 182 25.07 -5.56 -20.85
CA ALA A 182 25.87 -5.86 -22.10
C ALA A 182 25.18 -5.36 -23.38
N SER A 183 23.98 -4.78 -23.27
CA SER A 183 23.20 -4.19 -24.35
C SER A 183 23.00 -2.68 -24.13
#